data_858e91427e94902b8f14ad1f276f52e0
#
_entry.id   858e91427e94902b8f14ad1f276f52e0
#
_cell.length_a   1.000
_cell.length_b   1.000
_cell.length_c   1.000
_cell.angle_alpha   90.00
_cell.angle_beta   90.00
_cell.angle_gamma   90.00
#
_symmetry.space_group_name_H-M   'P 1'
#
loop_
_entity.id
_entity.type
_entity.pdbx_description
1 polymer ?
#
loop_
_entity_poly.entity_id
_entity_poly.type
_entity_poly.pdbx_seq_one_letter_code
_entity_poly.pdbx_strand_id
1 'polypeptide(L)'
;MKKIPPLDRFLGPRSRSSQPHASAARRIKLAALLAFTLPFVCFHTSGQWSAADVLQAEKKLDPAGWGRNHVGKPVPEFVHGDECLFCHRNDIGPGWQKNPHGIAVRQSEDAPEFKDILKGQASLSGAASQVEYFMGSRHRVRFLKKEGYGKFAMLNAQAELANGRVLRWIDSEKPSWDKEKFPNRCAGCHSTGIDAATKSFAAFGLDCYTCHGIVDPDHTGNIALAYLSKKNRSDVKAITSTCAQCHLRMARSKSTGLPYPNNFVPGDNLFQDYDVDFSKADDESLNPGDRHILRNVRDVALLGSDFPTCLGCHDLHKDSSFKHRRAPRTAICNDCHNAEGTIKGSKPYTVHSTLCEY
;
A
#
# COMPACT_ATOMS: atom_id res chain seq x y z
N MET A 1 8.21 49.32 -13.74
CA MET A 1 9.10 49.60 -12.61
C MET A 1 8.32 50.21 -11.47
N LYS A 2 7.97 49.43 -10.44
CA LYS A 2 7.44 49.94 -9.17
C LYS A 2 8.25 49.30 -8.05
N LYS A 3 8.87 50.16 -7.25
CA LYS A 3 9.77 49.81 -6.15
C LYS A 3 8.99 49.29 -4.97
N ILE A 4 9.50 48.24 -4.34
CA ILE A 4 9.05 47.67 -3.07
C ILE A 4 9.94 48.27 -1.96
N PRO A 5 9.37 48.76 -0.86
CA PRO A 5 10.15 49.26 0.27
C PRO A 5 10.53 48.12 1.26
N PRO A 6 11.58 48.30 2.08
CA PRO A 6 12.11 47.27 2.99
C PRO A 6 11.34 47.27 4.33
N LEU A 7 11.19 46.07 4.89
CA LEU A 7 10.67 45.81 6.23
C LEU A 7 11.85 45.75 7.23
N ASP A 8 11.90 46.74 8.13
CA ASP A 8 12.79 46.78 9.27
C ASP A 8 12.10 46.21 10.54
N ARG A 9 12.86 45.39 11.20
CA ARG A 9 12.98 45.15 12.66
C ARG A 9 11.76 45.31 13.58
N PHE A 10 11.47 44.22 14.30
CA PHE A 10 11.12 44.30 15.72
C PHE A 10 11.79 43.15 16.49
N LEU A 11 12.84 43.52 17.24
CA LEU A 11 13.42 42.75 18.32
C LEU A 11 12.80 43.30 19.61
N GLY A 12 12.22 42.46 20.46
CA GLY A 12 11.78 42.77 21.83
C GLY A 12 12.16 41.61 22.77
N PRO A 13 12.38 41.84 24.07
CA PRO A 13 13.46 41.20 24.81
C PRO A 13 13.07 39.94 25.59
N ARG A 14 14.10 39.12 25.80
CA ARG A 14 14.13 37.95 26.69
C ARG A 14 13.94 38.38 28.16
N SER A 15 13.05 37.71 28.91
CA SER A 15 13.13 37.67 30.34
C SER A 15 13.44 36.26 30.85
N ARG A 16 14.59 36.16 31.53
CA ARG A 16 14.98 35.03 32.38
C ARG A 16 14.26 35.17 33.72
N SER A 17 13.76 34.08 34.29
CA SER A 17 13.68 33.89 35.72
C SER A 17 13.84 32.41 36.06
N SER A 18 14.90 32.10 36.58
CA SER A 18 15.46 31.44 37.77
C SER A 18 14.52 30.49 38.51
N GLN A 19 15.09 29.28 38.73
CA GLN A 19 14.75 28.27 39.75
C GLN A 19 14.87 28.84 41.17
N PRO A 20 14.54 28.13 42.31
CA PRO A 20 14.79 26.73 42.57
C PRO A 20 13.82 25.97 43.56
N HIS A 21 14.12 24.65 43.72
CA HIS A 21 13.99 23.82 44.94
C HIS A 21 12.63 23.48 45.55
N ALA A 22 12.31 22.20 45.69
CA ALA A 22 12.43 21.46 46.95
C ALA A 22 11.92 20.01 46.84
N SER A 23 12.73 19.13 47.37
CA SER A 23 12.52 17.70 47.66
C SER A 23 11.38 17.49 48.68
N ALA A 24 10.55 16.47 48.48
CA ALA A 24 9.81 15.84 49.56
C ALA A 24 9.62 14.36 49.31
N ALA A 25 10.46 13.59 49.93
CA ALA A 25 10.29 12.16 50.11
C ALA A 25 9.08 11.91 51.03
N ARG A 26 8.08 11.19 50.57
CA ARG A 26 7.03 10.60 51.43
C ARG A 26 7.08 9.10 51.35
N ARG A 27 7.61 8.50 52.44
CA ARG A 27 7.45 7.09 52.80
C ARG A 27 5.98 6.81 53.07
N ILE A 28 5.39 5.90 52.39
CA ILE A 28 4.09 5.31 52.74
C ILE A 28 4.30 3.87 53.16
N LYS A 29 3.81 3.59 54.36
CA LYS A 29 3.93 2.34 55.11
C LYS A 29 3.11 1.22 54.42
N LEU A 30 3.71 0.06 54.41
CA LEU A 30 3.08 -1.22 54.14
C LEU A 30 1.95 -1.50 55.15
N ALA A 31 0.73 -1.69 54.71
CA ALA A 31 -0.32 -2.35 55.46
C ALA A 31 -0.71 -3.62 54.73
N ALA A 32 -0.40 -4.74 55.37
CA ALA A 32 -0.82 -6.06 54.96
C ALA A 32 -2.33 -6.22 55.22
N LEU A 33 -3.09 -6.55 54.19
CA LEU A 33 -4.46 -7.07 54.38
C LEU A 33 -4.53 -8.45 53.71
N LEU A 34 -4.60 -9.45 54.56
CA LEU A 34 -4.98 -10.82 54.22
C LEU A 34 -6.48 -10.82 53.88
N ALA A 35 -6.84 -11.20 52.67
CA ALA A 35 -8.21 -11.54 52.31
C ALA A 35 -8.26 -12.76 51.40
N PHE A 36 -8.79 -13.82 51.94
CA PHE A 36 -9.42 -15.02 51.39
C PHE A 36 -9.35 -15.24 49.88
N THR A 37 -8.61 -16.27 49.48
CA THR A 37 -8.64 -16.85 48.13
C THR A 37 -9.70 -17.94 48.04
N LEU A 38 -10.73 -17.68 47.27
CA LEU A 38 -11.58 -18.73 46.65
C LEU A 38 -10.95 -19.02 45.27
N PRO A 39 -10.74 -20.29 44.90
CA PRO A 39 -10.23 -20.61 43.57
C PRO A 39 -11.39 -20.55 42.58
N PHE A 40 -11.48 -19.49 41.81
CA PHE A 40 -12.26 -19.45 40.59
C PHE A 40 -11.44 -20.09 39.49
N VAL A 41 -11.61 -21.39 39.25
CA VAL A 41 -10.99 -22.11 38.14
C VAL A 41 -11.74 -21.70 36.85
N CYS A 42 -11.38 -20.57 36.27
CA CYS A 42 -11.71 -20.29 34.89
C CYS A 42 -10.64 -20.96 34.01
N PHE A 43 -11.00 -22.10 33.42
CA PHE A 43 -10.24 -22.63 32.28
C PHE A 43 -10.43 -21.71 31.07
N HIS A 44 -9.67 -20.61 31.04
CA HIS A 44 -9.37 -19.93 29.81
C HIS A 44 -8.09 -20.55 29.27
N THR A 45 -8.21 -21.46 28.31
CA THR A 45 -7.10 -21.83 27.43
C THR A 45 -6.88 -20.67 26.44
N SER A 46 -6.52 -19.51 26.95
CA SER A 46 -5.82 -18.50 26.17
C SER A 46 -4.40 -19.04 26.03
N GLY A 47 -4.10 -19.59 24.87
CA GLY A 47 -2.71 -19.93 24.51
C GLY A 47 -1.87 -18.65 24.65
N GLN A 48 -1.24 -18.49 25.82
CA GLN A 48 -0.27 -17.41 26.01
C GLN A 48 0.94 -17.76 25.17
N TRP A 49 1.12 -17.00 24.11
CA TRP A 49 2.34 -17.03 23.33
C TRP A 49 3.50 -16.67 24.26
N SER A 50 4.58 -17.47 24.24
CA SER A 50 5.77 -17.11 24.97
C SER A 50 6.39 -15.84 24.37
N ALA A 51 7.13 -15.07 25.16
CA ALA A 51 7.87 -13.92 24.63
C ALA A 51 8.80 -14.32 23.46
N ALA A 52 9.32 -15.57 23.48
CA ALA A 52 10.10 -16.11 22.38
C ALA A 52 9.27 -16.36 21.12
N ASP A 53 8.02 -16.82 21.24
CA ASP A 53 7.13 -16.99 20.08
C ASP A 53 6.73 -15.65 19.46
N VAL A 54 6.51 -14.64 20.29
CA VAL A 54 6.22 -13.27 19.83
C VAL A 54 7.43 -12.69 19.08
N LEU A 55 8.62 -12.74 19.65
CA LEU A 55 9.86 -12.27 19.03
C LEU A 55 10.16 -13.03 17.73
N GLN A 56 9.91 -14.34 17.70
CA GLN A 56 10.12 -15.14 16.50
C GLN A 56 9.07 -14.85 15.42
N ALA A 57 7.84 -14.50 15.82
CA ALA A 57 6.79 -14.10 14.90
C ALA A 57 7.07 -12.69 14.34
N GLU A 58 7.49 -11.73 15.16
CA GLU A 58 7.91 -10.40 14.73
C GLU A 58 9.08 -10.48 13.74
N LYS A 59 10.10 -11.29 14.04
CA LYS A 59 11.23 -11.52 13.12
C LYS A 59 10.80 -12.08 11.77
N LYS A 60 9.71 -12.87 11.71
CA LYS A 60 9.15 -13.37 10.44
C LYS A 60 8.39 -12.31 9.66
N LEU A 61 7.96 -11.23 10.29
CA LEU A 61 7.29 -10.09 9.62
C LEU A 61 8.28 -9.04 9.11
N ASP A 62 9.52 -9.07 9.64
CA ASP A 62 10.59 -8.18 9.18
C ASP A 62 11.19 -8.71 7.86
N PRO A 63 11.07 -7.97 6.74
CA PRO A 63 11.67 -8.35 5.47
C PRO A 63 13.17 -8.66 5.53
N ALA A 64 13.93 -7.98 6.37
CA ALA A 64 15.36 -8.30 6.57
C ALA A 64 15.56 -9.72 7.12
N GLY A 65 14.60 -10.24 7.86
CA GLY A 65 14.59 -11.63 8.35
C GLY A 65 14.28 -12.67 7.27
N TRP A 66 13.81 -12.27 6.10
CA TRP A 66 13.47 -13.16 4.98
C TRP A 66 14.69 -13.49 4.09
N GLY A 67 15.84 -12.92 4.38
CA GLY A 67 17.08 -13.22 3.68
C GLY A 67 17.22 -12.45 2.38
N ARG A 68 17.14 -13.14 1.24
CA ARG A 68 17.39 -12.55 -0.08
C ARG A 68 16.17 -12.59 -0.97
N ASN A 69 16.03 -11.59 -1.82
CA ASN A 69 15.02 -11.61 -2.87
C ASN A 69 15.43 -12.53 -4.04
N HIS A 70 14.57 -12.65 -5.05
CA HIS A 70 14.76 -13.52 -6.21
C HIS A 70 16.02 -13.20 -7.05
N VAL A 71 16.60 -12.01 -6.91
CA VAL A 71 17.84 -11.62 -7.60
C VAL A 71 19.07 -11.70 -6.68
N GLY A 72 18.93 -12.30 -5.50
CA GLY A 72 20.03 -12.54 -4.57
C GLY A 72 20.44 -11.34 -3.73
N LYS A 73 19.71 -10.22 -3.77
CA LYS A 73 19.96 -9.07 -2.91
C LYS A 73 19.33 -9.26 -1.53
N PRO A 74 19.96 -8.73 -0.47
CA PRO A 74 19.33 -8.67 0.83
C PRO A 74 17.99 -7.92 0.76
N VAL A 75 16.97 -8.45 1.42
CA VAL A 75 15.73 -7.72 1.64
C VAL A 75 15.99 -6.71 2.76
N PRO A 76 15.78 -5.39 2.52
CA PRO A 76 16.03 -4.39 3.55
C PRO A 76 15.02 -4.48 4.69
N GLU A 77 15.42 -3.96 5.85
CA GLU A 77 14.55 -3.85 7.01
C GLU A 77 13.25 -3.10 6.67
N PHE A 78 12.15 -3.55 7.27
CA PHE A 78 10.87 -2.90 7.09
C PHE A 78 10.77 -1.65 7.98
N VAL A 79 10.39 -0.54 7.36
CA VAL A 79 10.06 0.72 8.04
C VAL A 79 8.57 0.98 7.87
N HIS A 80 7.85 1.09 8.96
CA HIS A 80 6.40 1.31 8.95
C HIS A 80 6.07 2.71 8.44
N GLY A 81 5.00 2.81 7.64
CA GLY A 81 4.56 4.09 7.05
C GLY A 81 4.25 5.19 8.07
N ASP A 82 3.90 4.83 9.29
CA ASP A 82 3.65 5.79 10.39
C ASP A 82 4.91 6.59 10.74
N GLU A 83 6.10 6.00 10.63
CA GLU A 83 7.37 6.72 10.83
C GLU A 83 7.58 7.79 9.76
N CYS A 84 7.21 7.50 8.53
CA CYS A 84 7.23 8.48 7.44
C CYS A 84 6.22 9.60 7.69
N LEU A 85 5.02 9.26 8.14
CA LEU A 85 3.95 10.21 8.42
C LEU A 85 4.23 11.08 9.64
N PHE A 86 5.18 10.73 10.50
CA PHE A 86 5.62 11.62 11.57
C PHE A 86 6.09 12.98 11.04
N CYS A 87 6.89 12.96 9.96
CA CYS A 87 7.34 14.19 9.29
C CYS A 87 6.36 14.65 8.19
N HIS A 88 5.79 13.69 7.41
CA HIS A 88 4.98 13.97 6.23
C HIS A 88 3.47 14.08 6.49
N ARG A 89 3.05 14.25 7.73
CA ARG A 89 1.63 14.33 8.13
C ARG A 89 0.86 15.50 7.54
N ASN A 90 1.55 16.60 7.21
CA ASN A 90 0.91 17.84 6.75
C ASN A 90 0.99 18.05 5.23
N ASP A 91 1.88 17.36 4.54
CA ASP A 91 2.11 17.50 3.10
C ASP A 91 1.59 16.28 2.30
N ILE A 92 2.11 15.10 2.57
CA ILE A 92 1.75 13.85 1.88
C ILE A 92 0.55 13.17 2.55
N GLY A 93 0.53 13.11 3.87
CA GLY A 93 -0.46 12.38 4.66
C GLY A 93 -1.92 12.65 4.27
N PRO A 94 -2.37 13.92 4.18
CA PRO A 94 -3.77 14.22 3.87
C PRO A 94 -4.23 13.74 2.49
N GLY A 95 -3.32 13.73 1.50
CA GLY A 95 -3.58 13.18 0.18
C GLY A 95 -3.58 11.65 0.19
N TRP A 96 -2.57 11.06 0.80
CA TRP A 96 -2.39 9.62 0.91
C TRP A 96 -3.56 8.92 1.59
N GLN A 97 -4.05 9.45 2.70
CA GLN A 97 -5.19 8.90 3.45
C GLN A 97 -6.51 8.86 2.65
N LYS A 98 -6.60 9.62 1.56
CA LYS A 98 -7.75 9.63 0.64
C LYS A 98 -7.46 8.92 -0.68
N ASN A 99 -6.19 8.61 -0.94
CA ASN A 99 -5.78 7.94 -2.16
C ASN A 99 -6.30 6.50 -2.19
N PRO A 100 -6.75 5.98 -3.33
CA PRO A 100 -7.17 4.57 -3.46
C PRO A 100 -6.13 3.55 -2.98
N HIS A 101 -4.84 3.86 -3.05
CA HIS A 101 -3.78 3.00 -2.52
C HIS A 101 -3.76 3.01 -1.00
N GLY A 102 -3.80 4.18 -0.37
CA GLY A 102 -3.83 4.31 1.09
C GLY A 102 -5.07 3.69 1.75
N ILE A 103 -6.19 3.64 1.01
CA ILE A 103 -7.44 3.04 1.50
C ILE A 103 -7.75 1.66 0.88
N ALA A 104 -6.75 1.01 0.28
CA ALA A 104 -6.94 -0.29 -0.39
C ALA A 104 -7.38 -1.40 0.59
N VAL A 105 -6.88 -1.36 1.82
CA VAL A 105 -7.34 -2.16 2.96
C VAL A 105 -7.49 -1.24 4.16
N ARG A 106 -8.64 -1.29 4.82
CA ARG A 106 -8.94 -0.44 5.99
C ARG A 106 -9.40 -1.29 7.16
N GLN A 107 -9.07 -0.86 8.36
CA GLN A 107 -9.66 -1.44 9.58
C GLN A 107 -11.16 -1.16 9.61
N SER A 108 -11.89 -2.00 10.30
CA SER A 108 -13.35 -1.89 10.34
C SER A 108 -13.83 -0.64 11.08
N GLU A 109 -13.01 -0.12 11.97
CA GLU A 109 -13.24 1.14 12.69
C GLU A 109 -13.17 2.35 11.75
N ASP A 110 -12.29 2.30 10.74
CA ASP A 110 -12.06 3.38 9.78
C ASP A 110 -13.03 3.37 8.59
N ALA A 111 -13.94 2.40 8.55
CA ALA A 111 -14.89 2.21 7.45
C ALA A 111 -16.30 1.81 7.95
N PRO A 112 -16.95 2.64 8.78
CA PRO A 112 -18.26 2.34 9.36
C PRO A 112 -19.34 2.08 8.32
N GLU A 113 -19.24 2.72 7.14
CA GLU A 113 -20.17 2.53 6.03
C GLU A 113 -20.22 1.08 5.54
N PHE A 114 -19.12 0.32 5.64
CA PHE A 114 -19.10 -1.07 5.23
C PHE A 114 -19.62 -2.02 6.31
N LYS A 115 -19.55 -1.62 7.58
CA LYS A 115 -20.23 -2.33 8.67
C LYS A 115 -21.75 -2.28 8.47
N ASP A 116 -22.27 -1.15 8.05
CA ASP A 116 -23.71 -1.01 7.79
C ASP A 116 -24.17 -1.81 6.57
N ILE A 117 -23.34 -1.88 5.55
CA ILE A 117 -23.56 -2.76 4.39
C ILE A 117 -23.70 -4.22 4.84
N LEU A 118 -22.79 -4.71 5.70
CA LEU A 118 -22.85 -6.08 6.22
C LEU A 118 -24.11 -6.37 7.03
N LYS A 119 -24.55 -5.43 7.86
CA LYS A 119 -25.77 -5.57 8.65
C LYS A 119 -27.02 -5.74 7.80
N GLY A 120 -27.03 -5.16 6.60
CA GLY A 120 -28.13 -5.28 5.64
C GLY A 120 -28.29 -6.66 5.01
N GLN A 121 -27.32 -7.57 5.18
CA GLN A 121 -27.35 -8.91 4.57
C GLN A 121 -27.52 -10.00 5.64
N ALA A 122 -28.73 -10.49 5.77
CA ALA A 122 -29.08 -11.44 6.83
C ALA A 122 -28.22 -12.71 6.85
N SER A 123 -27.85 -13.26 5.68
CA SER A 123 -26.99 -14.44 5.56
C SER A 123 -25.57 -14.23 6.10
N LEU A 124 -25.13 -12.99 6.25
CA LEU A 124 -23.79 -12.65 6.76
C LEU A 124 -23.77 -12.29 8.25
N SER A 125 -24.93 -12.30 8.94
CA SER A 125 -25.03 -11.86 10.34
C SER A 125 -24.06 -12.59 11.28
N GLY A 126 -23.85 -13.90 11.09
CA GLY A 126 -22.90 -14.70 11.87
C GLY A 126 -21.43 -14.40 11.58
N ALA A 127 -21.12 -13.89 10.39
CA ALA A 127 -19.75 -13.54 10.00
C ALA A 127 -19.43 -12.05 10.28
N ALA A 128 -20.45 -11.19 10.31
CA ALA A 128 -20.28 -9.73 10.39
C ALA A 128 -19.49 -9.28 11.62
N SER A 129 -19.70 -9.92 12.77
CA SER A 129 -18.97 -9.60 14.02
C SER A 129 -17.49 -10.01 14.01
N GLN A 130 -17.11 -10.88 13.08
CA GLN A 130 -15.72 -11.34 12.92
C GLN A 130 -14.92 -10.53 11.90
N VAL A 131 -15.57 -9.60 11.18
CA VAL A 131 -14.89 -8.77 10.18
C VAL A 131 -14.07 -7.70 10.87
N GLU A 132 -12.77 -7.74 10.67
CA GLU A 132 -11.81 -6.78 11.23
C GLU A 132 -11.30 -5.80 10.18
N TYR A 133 -11.33 -6.17 8.87
CA TYR A 133 -10.84 -5.34 7.79
C TYR A 133 -11.72 -5.42 6.56
N PHE A 134 -11.70 -4.34 5.78
CA PHE A 134 -12.34 -4.24 4.47
C PHE A 134 -11.30 -4.02 3.39
N MET A 135 -11.36 -4.80 2.32
CA MET A 135 -10.49 -4.68 1.16
C MET A 135 -11.28 -4.18 -0.04
N GLY A 136 -10.80 -3.08 -0.64
CA GLY A 136 -11.47 -2.37 -1.73
C GLY A 136 -12.47 -1.33 -1.23
N SER A 137 -12.89 -0.42 -2.13
CA SER A 137 -13.70 0.74 -1.73
C SER A 137 -14.68 1.26 -2.79
N ARG A 138 -14.47 1.02 -4.08
CA ARG A 138 -15.25 1.66 -5.15
C ARG A 138 -16.21 0.70 -5.87
N HIS A 139 -15.68 -0.42 -6.35
CA HIS A 139 -16.43 -1.36 -7.20
C HIS A 139 -16.74 -2.66 -6.49
N ARG A 140 -15.90 -3.02 -5.53
CA ARG A 140 -16.03 -4.25 -4.79
C ARG A 140 -15.46 -4.06 -3.40
N VAL A 141 -16.14 -4.62 -2.40
CA VAL A 141 -15.63 -4.75 -1.05
C VAL A 141 -15.60 -6.21 -0.64
N ARG A 142 -14.51 -6.62 -0.02
CA ARG A 142 -14.29 -7.93 0.56
C ARG A 142 -14.00 -7.81 2.03
N PHE A 143 -14.24 -8.86 2.76
CA PHE A 143 -14.25 -8.90 4.21
C PHE A 143 -13.11 -9.79 4.68
N LEU A 144 -12.29 -9.27 5.60
CA LEU A 144 -11.10 -9.95 6.10
C LEU A 144 -11.15 -10.00 7.62
N LYS A 145 -10.51 -11.04 8.18
CA LYS A 145 -10.15 -11.12 9.60
C LYS A 145 -8.71 -11.59 9.76
N LYS A 146 -8.11 -11.26 10.89
CA LYS A 146 -6.77 -11.77 11.22
C LYS A 146 -6.81 -13.29 11.39
N GLU A 147 -5.76 -13.94 10.89
CA GLU A 147 -5.54 -15.38 11.05
C GLU A 147 -4.10 -15.63 11.54
N GLY A 148 -3.70 -14.89 12.56
CA GLY A 148 -2.37 -14.87 13.11
C GLY A 148 -1.51 -13.71 12.57
N TYR A 149 -0.21 -13.75 12.84
CA TYR A 149 0.71 -12.68 12.46
C TYR A 149 0.89 -12.62 10.94
N GLY A 150 0.67 -11.43 10.38
CA GLY A 150 0.86 -11.16 8.96
C GLY A 150 0.00 -12.00 8.03
N LYS A 151 -1.16 -12.50 8.48
CA LYS A 151 -2.07 -13.32 7.67
C LYS A 151 -3.52 -12.89 7.85
N PHE A 152 -4.28 -12.97 6.76
CA PHE A 152 -5.72 -12.80 6.77
C PHE A 152 -6.44 -14.03 6.24
N ALA A 153 -7.57 -14.35 6.86
CA ALA A 153 -8.64 -15.13 6.23
C ALA A 153 -9.58 -14.18 5.48
N MET A 154 -10.07 -14.59 4.33
CA MET A 154 -11.01 -13.85 3.52
C MET A 154 -12.36 -14.53 3.54
N LEU A 155 -13.43 -13.77 3.78
CA LEU A 155 -14.78 -14.27 3.60
C LEU A 155 -15.03 -14.54 2.12
N ASN A 156 -15.63 -15.67 1.77
CA ASN A 156 -15.98 -15.99 0.39
C ASN A 156 -17.03 -15.02 -0.17
N ALA A 157 -17.92 -14.48 0.68
CA ALA A 157 -18.87 -13.45 0.29
C ALA A 157 -18.19 -12.11 0.01
N GLN A 158 -18.73 -11.37 -0.96
CA GLN A 158 -18.28 -10.03 -1.33
C GLN A 158 -19.46 -9.22 -1.86
N ALA A 159 -19.41 -7.90 -1.70
CA ALA A 159 -20.37 -6.98 -2.28
C ALA A 159 -19.78 -6.26 -3.50
N GLU A 160 -20.50 -6.21 -4.60
CA GLU A 160 -20.24 -5.29 -5.70
C GLU A 160 -20.96 -3.98 -5.44
N LEU A 161 -20.25 -2.88 -5.68
CA LEU A 161 -20.72 -1.55 -5.36
C LEU A 161 -20.93 -0.72 -6.64
N ALA A 162 -21.98 0.08 -6.64
CA ALA A 162 -22.17 1.16 -7.59
C ALA A 162 -22.53 2.43 -6.81
N ASN A 163 -21.75 3.50 -7.00
CA ASN A 163 -21.94 4.78 -6.31
C ASN A 163 -22.04 4.64 -4.78
N GLY A 164 -21.19 3.79 -4.20
CA GLY A 164 -21.17 3.55 -2.75
C GLY A 164 -22.30 2.67 -2.20
N ARG A 165 -23.20 2.18 -3.07
CA ARG A 165 -24.30 1.28 -2.70
C ARG A 165 -24.06 -0.12 -3.20
N VAL A 166 -24.58 -1.12 -2.47
CA VAL A 166 -24.51 -2.50 -2.93
C VAL A 166 -25.38 -2.66 -4.17
N LEU A 167 -24.72 -3.04 -5.28
CA LEU A 167 -25.37 -3.43 -6.52
C LEU A 167 -25.83 -4.89 -6.45
N ARG A 168 -24.95 -5.77 -5.99
CA ARG A 168 -25.25 -7.19 -5.77
C ARG A 168 -24.28 -7.82 -4.78
N TRP A 169 -24.73 -8.95 -4.18
CA TRP A 169 -23.92 -9.83 -3.37
C TRP A 169 -23.46 -11.04 -4.19
N ILE A 170 -22.26 -11.53 -3.91
CA ILE A 170 -21.68 -12.72 -4.53
C ILE A 170 -21.27 -13.67 -3.41
N ASP A 171 -21.57 -14.96 -3.58
CA ASP A 171 -21.23 -16.05 -2.65
C ASP A 171 -21.71 -15.84 -1.21
N SER A 172 -22.84 -15.12 -1.03
CA SER A 172 -23.32 -14.76 0.30
C SER A 172 -24.29 -15.79 0.93
N GLU A 173 -24.72 -16.79 0.18
CA GLU A 173 -25.71 -17.78 0.68
C GLU A 173 -25.11 -18.72 1.73
N LYS A 174 -23.84 -19.09 1.56
CA LYS A 174 -23.08 -19.94 2.48
C LYS A 174 -21.76 -19.29 2.83
N PRO A 175 -21.77 -18.26 3.70
CA PRO A 175 -20.56 -17.54 4.05
C PRO A 175 -19.58 -18.46 4.80
N SER A 176 -18.33 -18.47 4.37
CA SER A 176 -17.24 -19.22 4.98
C SER A 176 -15.92 -18.46 4.89
N TRP A 177 -15.04 -18.69 5.84
CA TRP A 177 -13.71 -18.09 5.88
C TRP A 177 -12.70 -18.96 5.15
N ASP A 178 -12.01 -18.40 4.18
CA ASP A 178 -10.94 -19.03 3.40
C ASP A 178 -9.58 -18.43 3.83
N LYS A 179 -8.74 -19.27 4.46
CA LYS A 179 -7.40 -18.89 4.94
C LYS A 179 -6.37 -18.85 3.82
N GLU A 180 -6.62 -19.52 2.70
CA GLU A 180 -5.66 -19.65 1.62
C GLU A 180 -5.85 -18.59 0.52
N LYS A 181 -7.03 -18.02 0.39
CA LYS A 181 -7.36 -17.11 -0.69
C LYS A 181 -6.59 -15.80 -0.62
N PHE A 182 -6.54 -15.16 0.54
CA PHE A 182 -5.82 -13.89 0.68
C PHE A 182 -4.31 -14.06 0.46
N PRO A 183 -3.61 -14.97 1.17
CA PRO A 183 -2.17 -15.13 1.03
C PRO A 183 -1.73 -15.58 -0.37
N ASN A 184 -2.52 -16.39 -1.06
CA ASN A 184 -2.15 -16.92 -2.38
C ASN A 184 -2.54 -16.02 -3.55
N ARG A 185 -3.48 -15.08 -3.39
CA ARG A 185 -4.04 -14.33 -4.51
C ARG A 185 -4.07 -12.81 -4.32
N CYS A 186 -4.09 -12.33 -3.09
CA CYS A 186 -4.40 -10.94 -2.81
C CYS A 186 -3.26 -10.20 -2.09
N ALA A 187 -2.51 -10.91 -1.24
CA ALA A 187 -1.54 -10.31 -0.34
C ALA A 187 -0.46 -9.48 -1.05
N GLY A 188 0.07 -9.95 -2.18
CA GLY A 188 1.11 -9.24 -2.91
C GLY A 188 0.72 -7.84 -3.42
N CYS A 189 -0.60 -7.57 -3.58
CA CYS A 189 -1.11 -6.28 -4.05
C CYS A 189 -1.89 -5.52 -2.96
N HIS A 190 -2.23 -6.18 -1.85
CA HIS A 190 -3.08 -5.63 -0.80
C HIS A 190 -2.44 -5.70 0.59
N SER A 191 -1.14 -5.97 0.65
CA SER A 191 -0.33 -5.86 1.86
C SER A 191 1.07 -5.35 1.52
N THR A 192 1.80 -4.91 2.53
CA THR A 192 3.16 -4.40 2.41
C THR A 192 4.14 -5.41 2.96
N GLY A 193 5.26 -5.62 2.26
CA GLY A 193 6.31 -6.54 2.68
C GLY A 193 5.80 -7.98 2.80
N ILE A 194 5.44 -8.61 1.67
CA ILE A 194 4.99 -10.00 1.64
C ILE A 194 6.18 -10.95 1.42
N ASP A 195 6.35 -11.91 2.31
CA ASP A 195 7.24 -13.04 2.11
C ASP A 195 6.54 -14.16 1.33
N ALA A 196 7.03 -14.47 0.15
CA ALA A 196 6.43 -15.48 -0.71
C ALA A 196 6.52 -16.90 -0.14
N ALA A 197 7.52 -17.22 0.70
CA ALA A 197 7.69 -18.53 1.28
C ALA A 197 6.68 -18.81 2.40
N THR A 198 6.55 -17.89 3.35
CA THR A 198 5.62 -18.01 4.47
C THR A 198 4.23 -17.46 4.17
N LYS A 199 4.13 -16.64 3.10
CA LYS A 199 2.92 -15.89 2.71
C LYS A 199 2.41 -14.96 3.81
N SER A 200 3.33 -14.51 4.66
CA SER A 200 3.07 -13.52 5.70
C SER A 200 3.47 -12.14 5.21
N PHE A 201 2.79 -11.11 5.69
CA PHE A 201 3.09 -9.71 5.34
C PHE A 201 3.52 -8.92 6.59
N ALA A 202 4.35 -7.88 6.38
CA ALA A 202 4.79 -6.99 7.45
C ALA A 202 3.67 -6.03 7.90
N ALA A 203 2.92 -5.45 6.95
CA ALA A 203 1.79 -4.59 7.25
C ALA A 203 0.61 -4.86 6.32
N PHE A 204 -0.62 -4.64 6.81
CA PHE A 204 -1.82 -4.70 5.98
C PHE A 204 -1.95 -3.45 5.12
N GLY A 205 -2.58 -3.60 3.95
CA GLY A 205 -2.71 -2.51 2.99
C GLY A 205 -1.39 -2.14 2.36
N LEU A 206 -1.38 -1.02 1.66
CA LEU A 206 -0.18 -0.45 1.04
C LEU A 206 0.29 0.71 1.90
N ASP A 207 1.56 0.73 2.24
CA ASP A 207 2.20 1.85 2.89
C ASP A 207 3.38 2.41 2.09
N CYS A 208 4.08 3.37 2.64
CA CYS A 208 5.19 4.05 1.98
C CYS A 208 6.29 3.07 1.53
N TYR A 209 6.56 2.05 2.33
CA TYR A 209 7.56 1.03 2.04
C TYR A 209 7.29 0.25 0.75
N THR A 210 6.03 0.03 0.39
CA THR A 210 5.67 -0.72 -0.84
C THR A 210 6.27 -0.09 -2.10
N CYS A 211 6.40 1.25 -2.11
CA CYS A 211 6.93 1.99 -3.25
C CYS A 211 8.36 2.48 -3.01
N HIS A 212 8.64 2.94 -1.80
CA HIS A 212 9.91 3.58 -1.47
C HIS A 212 10.93 2.62 -0.87
N GLY A 213 10.53 1.45 -0.35
CA GLY A 213 11.43 0.58 0.41
C GLY A 213 11.99 1.31 1.61
N ILE A 214 13.22 0.98 1.98
CA ILE A 214 13.92 1.74 3.02
C ILE A 214 14.30 3.12 2.48
N VAL A 215 13.99 4.15 3.26
CA VAL A 215 14.40 5.53 3.03
C VAL A 215 15.08 6.01 4.30
N ASP A 216 16.31 6.50 4.16
CA ASP A 216 17.01 7.10 5.28
C ASP A 216 16.20 8.30 5.81
N PRO A 217 15.91 8.40 7.11
CA PRO A 217 15.24 9.57 7.68
C PRO A 217 15.92 10.91 7.33
N ASP A 218 17.21 10.89 7.09
CA ASP A 218 18.00 12.06 6.70
C ASP A 218 18.02 12.34 5.18
N HIS A 219 17.04 11.81 4.45
CA HIS A 219 16.90 12.02 2.99
C HIS A 219 16.65 13.47 2.58
N THR A 220 16.39 14.37 3.52
CA THR A 220 16.37 15.82 3.25
C THR A 220 17.70 16.36 2.73
N GLY A 221 18.81 15.78 3.15
CA GLY A 221 20.14 16.07 2.62
C GLY A 221 20.43 15.42 1.26
N ASN A 222 19.71 14.36 0.92
CA ASN A 222 19.87 13.64 -0.35
C ASN A 222 18.53 13.04 -0.82
N ILE A 223 17.78 13.82 -1.55
CA ILE A 223 16.44 13.42 -2.06
C ILE A 223 16.47 12.16 -2.95
N ALA A 224 17.62 11.80 -3.52
CA ALA A 224 17.74 10.59 -4.33
C ALA A 224 17.45 9.31 -3.52
N LEU A 225 17.63 9.33 -2.20
CA LEU A 225 17.30 8.22 -1.31
C LEU A 225 15.79 7.92 -1.29
N ALA A 226 14.96 8.93 -1.55
CA ALA A 226 13.50 8.78 -1.64
C ALA A 226 13.00 8.41 -3.05
N TYR A 227 13.85 8.37 -4.07
CA TYR A 227 13.45 7.98 -5.43
C TYR A 227 13.06 6.49 -5.48
N LEU A 228 12.05 6.17 -6.27
CA LEU A 228 11.61 4.79 -6.46
C LEU A 228 12.71 3.90 -7.06
N SER A 229 13.53 4.46 -7.93
CA SER A 229 14.63 3.73 -8.58
C SER A 229 15.89 3.56 -7.71
N LYS A 230 16.04 4.36 -6.64
CA LYS A 230 17.22 4.36 -5.74
C LYS A 230 18.56 4.76 -6.41
N LYS A 231 18.61 4.81 -7.72
CA LYS A 231 19.83 5.08 -8.48
C LYS A 231 19.72 6.33 -9.33
N ASN A 232 18.65 6.40 -10.08
CA ASN A 232 18.43 7.45 -11.07
C ASN A 232 16.95 7.78 -11.11
N ARG A 233 16.60 9.06 -10.97
CA ARG A 233 15.21 9.53 -11.03
C ARG A 233 14.50 9.10 -12.33
N SER A 234 15.27 8.81 -13.38
CA SER A 234 14.77 8.46 -14.71
C SER A 234 14.86 6.97 -15.04
N ASP A 235 15.19 6.11 -14.09
CA ASP A 235 15.22 4.65 -14.35
C ASP A 235 13.80 4.11 -14.57
N VAL A 236 13.40 4.09 -15.84
CA VAL A 236 12.06 3.69 -16.27
C VAL A 236 11.72 2.27 -15.84
N LYS A 237 12.69 1.33 -15.91
CA LYS A 237 12.46 -0.07 -15.53
C LYS A 237 12.23 -0.23 -14.04
N ALA A 238 13.01 0.43 -13.20
CA ALA A 238 12.85 0.36 -11.74
C ALA A 238 11.53 1.00 -11.30
N ILE A 239 11.18 2.17 -11.85
CA ILE A 239 9.93 2.86 -11.54
C ILE A 239 8.73 2.02 -12.02
N THR A 240 8.80 1.49 -13.25
CA THR A 240 7.74 0.63 -13.80
C THR A 240 7.60 -0.64 -12.98
N SER A 241 8.70 -1.25 -12.54
CA SER A 241 8.70 -2.45 -11.71
C SER A 241 7.92 -2.24 -10.41
N THR A 242 8.09 -1.08 -9.77
CA THR A 242 7.37 -0.72 -8.55
C THR A 242 5.85 -0.66 -8.77
N CYS A 243 5.39 -0.18 -9.92
CA CYS A 243 3.95 -0.16 -10.24
C CYS A 243 3.45 -1.53 -10.70
N ALA A 244 4.25 -2.17 -11.56
CA ALA A 244 3.92 -3.41 -12.25
C ALA A 244 3.74 -4.61 -11.30
N GLN A 245 4.41 -4.62 -10.14
CA GLN A 245 4.29 -5.69 -9.14
C GLN A 245 2.83 -5.97 -8.72
N CYS A 246 1.96 -4.94 -8.77
CA CYS A 246 0.55 -5.05 -8.44
C CYS A 246 -0.36 -4.88 -9.66
N HIS A 247 0.05 -4.08 -10.65
CA HIS A 247 -0.80 -3.71 -11.77
C HIS A 247 -0.72 -4.67 -12.96
N LEU A 248 0.32 -5.50 -13.08
CA LEU A 248 0.37 -6.59 -14.07
C LEU A 248 -0.33 -7.84 -13.54
N ARG A 249 -1.66 -7.82 -13.46
CA ARG A 249 -2.46 -8.88 -12.83
C ARG A 249 -2.39 -10.25 -13.49
N MET A 250 -1.94 -10.32 -14.75
CA MET A 250 -1.79 -11.56 -15.50
C MET A 250 -0.41 -12.21 -15.32
N ALA A 251 0.52 -11.48 -14.69
CA ALA A 251 1.88 -11.94 -14.49
C ALA A 251 2.01 -12.90 -13.31
N ARG A 252 3.09 -13.68 -13.31
CA ARG A 252 3.45 -14.60 -12.24
C ARG A 252 4.94 -14.56 -11.94
N SER A 253 5.30 -14.78 -10.68
CA SER A 253 6.69 -15.03 -10.31
C SER A 253 7.17 -16.35 -10.92
N LYS A 254 8.29 -16.34 -11.60
CA LYS A 254 8.93 -17.54 -12.17
C LYS A 254 9.44 -18.47 -11.06
N SER A 255 9.94 -17.90 -9.96
CA SER A 255 10.51 -18.65 -8.85
C SER A 255 9.47 -19.29 -7.94
N THR A 256 8.26 -18.72 -7.83
CA THR A 256 7.24 -19.21 -6.88
C THR A 256 5.92 -19.63 -7.53
N GLY A 257 5.65 -19.21 -8.77
CA GLY A 257 4.37 -19.39 -9.44
C GLY A 257 3.23 -18.52 -8.88
N LEU A 258 3.48 -17.70 -7.87
CA LEU A 258 2.48 -16.83 -7.25
C LEU A 258 2.14 -15.64 -8.18
N PRO A 259 0.93 -15.06 -8.08
CA PRO A 259 0.53 -13.90 -8.88
C PRO A 259 1.12 -12.58 -8.32
N TYR A 260 2.20 -12.66 -7.60
CA TYR A 260 2.97 -11.54 -7.08
C TYR A 260 4.46 -11.93 -6.96
N PRO A 261 5.38 -10.94 -6.99
CA PRO A 261 6.80 -11.22 -7.02
C PRO A 261 7.33 -11.80 -5.71
N ASN A 262 8.43 -12.57 -5.81
CA ASN A 262 9.11 -13.15 -4.67
C ASN A 262 9.98 -12.08 -3.98
N ASN A 263 9.58 -11.62 -2.80
CA ASN A 263 10.32 -10.67 -1.97
C ASN A 263 10.85 -9.47 -2.79
N PHE A 264 9.97 -8.81 -3.54
CA PHE A 264 10.36 -7.68 -4.37
C PHE A 264 10.87 -6.51 -3.52
N VAL A 265 12.03 -6.00 -3.90
CA VAL A 265 12.64 -4.83 -3.27
C VAL A 265 12.47 -3.63 -4.20
N PRO A 266 11.82 -2.53 -3.76
CA PRO A 266 11.69 -1.32 -4.57
C PRO A 266 13.04 -0.82 -5.08
N GLY A 267 13.07 -0.46 -6.36
CA GLY A 267 14.29 -0.09 -7.08
C GLY A 267 14.94 -1.24 -7.85
N ASP A 268 14.49 -2.47 -7.68
CA ASP A 268 14.94 -3.62 -8.49
C ASP A 268 14.14 -3.77 -9.80
N ASN A 269 14.66 -4.61 -10.68
CA ASN A 269 13.99 -4.97 -11.92
C ASN A 269 13.09 -6.19 -11.71
N LEU A 270 11.77 -5.95 -11.61
CA LEU A 270 10.74 -6.96 -11.43
C LEU A 270 10.79 -8.07 -12.51
N PHE A 271 11.10 -7.70 -13.75
CA PHE A 271 11.03 -8.59 -14.92
C PHE A 271 12.12 -9.67 -14.95
N GLN A 272 13.05 -9.65 -14.02
CA GLN A 272 13.99 -10.76 -13.82
C GLN A 272 13.29 -12.03 -13.29
N ASP A 273 12.28 -11.85 -12.41
CA ASP A 273 11.49 -12.96 -11.86
C ASP A 273 10.04 -13.01 -12.39
N TYR A 274 9.53 -11.90 -12.92
CA TYR A 274 8.13 -11.78 -13.28
C TYR A 274 7.91 -12.19 -14.74
N ASP A 275 7.11 -13.25 -14.94
CA ASP A 275 6.71 -13.72 -16.26
C ASP A 275 5.42 -13.03 -16.69
N VAL A 276 5.48 -12.36 -17.84
CA VAL A 276 4.39 -11.54 -18.37
C VAL A 276 4.11 -11.95 -19.81
N ASP A 277 2.90 -12.42 -20.06
CA ASP A 277 2.43 -12.70 -21.42
C ASP A 277 1.98 -11.41 -22.12
N PHE A 278 2.91 -10.74 -22.77
CA PHE A 278 2.63 -9.52 -23.53
C PHE A 278 1.84 -9.75 -24.82
N SER A 279 1.66 -11.00 -25.30
CA SER A 279 0.82 -11.27 -26.44
C SER A 279 -0.65 -10.89 -26.20
N LYS A 280 -1.06 -10.92 -24.94
CA LYS A 280 -2.41 -10.51 -24.50
C LYS A 280 -2.63 -9.00 -24.44
N ALA A 281 -1.61 -8.19 -24.69
CA ALA A 281 -1.76 -6.73 -24.63
C ALA A 281 -2.82 -6.19 -25.63
N ASP A 282 -3.10 -6.92 -26.68
CA ASP A 282 -4.07 -6.55 -27.71
C ASP A 282 -5.37 -7.39 -27.63
N ASP A 283 -5.52 -8.24 -26.63
CA ASP A 283 -6.72 -9.05 -26.41
C ASP A 283 -7.89 -8.17 -25.91
N GLU A 284 -8.91 -8.01 -26.75
CA GLU A 284 -10.09 -7.20 -26.46
C GLU A 284 -10.99 -7.79 -25.36
N SER A 285 -10.82 -9.07 -25.02
CA SER A 285 -11.54 -9.71 -23.94
C SER A 285 -11.03 -9.27 -22.55
N LEU A 286 -9.82 -8.71 -22.47
CA LEU A 286 -9.28 -8.17 -21.23
C LEU A 286 -10.01 -6.90 -20.81
N ASN A 287 -10.11 -6.71 -19.49
CA ASN A 287 -10.55 -5.44 -18.94
C ASN A 287 -9.73 -4.29 -19.55
N PRO A 288 -10.35 -3.20 -20.01
CA PRO A 288 -9.64 -2.09 -20.66
C PRO A 288 -8.48 -1.53 -19.83
N GLY A 289 -8.64 -1.45 -18.49
CA GLY A 289 -7.57 -1.00 -17.58
C GLY A 289 -6.38 -1.95 -17.56
N ASP A 290 -6.60 -3.25 -17.51
CA ASP A 290 -5.52 -4.25 -17.52
C ASP A 290 -4.81 -4.24 -18.87
N ARG A 291 -5.56 -4.14 -19.97
CA ARG A 291 -5.01 -4.01 -21.33
C ARG A 291 -4.18 -2.75 -21.50
N HIS A 292 -4.67 -1.60 -21.00
CA HIS A 292 -3.93 -0.35 -21.00
C HIS A 292 -2.57 -0.49 -20.30
N ILE A 293 -2.55 -1.07 -19.11
CA ILE A 293 -1.32 -1.24 -18.34
C ILE A 293 -0.36 -2.18 -19.07
N LEU A 294 -0.87 -3.31 -19.58
CA LEU A 294 -0.06 -4.29 -20.28
C LEU A 294 0.61 -3.70 -21.53
N ARG A 295 -0.14 -2.92 -22.33
CA ARG A 295 0.38 -2.17 -23.48
C ARG A 295 1.44 -1.15 -23.07
N ASN A 296 1.18 -0.33 -22.05
CA ASN A 296 2.16 0.68 -21.62
C ASN A 296 3.46 0.04 -21.12
N VAL A 297 3.37 -1.06 -20.39
CA VAL A 297 4.58 -1.77 -19.94
C VAL A 297 5.34 -2.36 -21.13
N ARG A 298 4.64 -3.03 -22.06
CA ARG A 298 5.26 -3.61 -23.26
C ARG A 298 5.90 -2.56 -24.16
N ASP A 299 5.13 -1.54 -24.50
CA ASP A 299 5.46 -0.64 -25.61
C ASP A 299 6.29 0.57 -25.16
N VAL A 300 6.22 0.94 -23.91
CA VAL A 300 6.87 2.14 -23.37
C VAL A 300 7.97 1.75 -22.39
N ALA A 301 7.62 1.13 -21.28
CA ALA A 301 8.53 0.96 -20.17
C ALA A 301 9.69 -0.02 -20.45
N LEU A 302 9.49 -1.03 -21.32
CA LEU A 302 10.50 -2.03 -21.63
C LEU A 302 11.36 -1.68 -22.84
N LEU A 303 10.91 -0.75 -23.70
CA LEU A 303 11.58 -0.44 -24.96
C LEU A 303 12.65 0.65 -24.86
N GLY A 304 12.65 1.50 -23.83
CA GLY A 304 13.63 2.58 -23.79
C GLY A 304 13.72 3.33 -22.47
N SER A 305 14.80 4.14 -22.38
CA SER A 305 15.10 4.99 -21.23
C SER A 305 14.40 6.35 -21.27
N ASP A 306 13.90 6.78 -22.42
CA ASP A 306 13.47 8.17 -22.65
C ASP A 306 11.95 8.35 -22.62
N PHE A 307 11.21 7.31 -22.27
CA PHE A 307 9.75 7.33 -22.22
C PHE A 307 9.21 7.74 -20.87
N PRO A 308 7.99 8.37 -20.84
CA PRO A 308 7.35 8.72 -19.59
C PRO A 308 7.05 7.47 -18.76
N THR A 309 7.38 7.51 -17.49
CA THR A 309 6.96 6.48 -16.52
C THR A 309 5.48 6.64 -16.18
N CYS A 310 4.92 5.69 -15.42
CA CYS A 310 3.57 5.81 -14.86
C CYS A 310 3.37 7.15 -14.11
N LEU A 311 4.44 7.66 -13.50
CA LEU A 311 4.44 8.94 -12.77
C LEU A 311 4.31 10.17 -13.71
N GLY A 312 4.39 10.02 -15.00
CA GLY A 312 4.04 11.07 -15.97
C GLY A 312 2.58 11.48 -15.85
N CYS A 313 1.69 10.51 -15.66
CA CYS A 313 0.24 10.71 -15.57
C CYS A 313 -0.34 10.51 -14.17
N HIS A 314 0.37 9.81 -13.27
CA HIS A 314 -0.12 9.49 -11.93
C HIS A 314 0.65 10.24 -10.84
N ASP A 315 -0.07 10.63 -9.78
CA ASP A 315 0.49 11.18 -8.53
C ASP A 315 -0.16 10.46 -7.35
N LEU A 316 0.61 9.62 -6.68
CA LEU A 316 0.10 8.77 -5.60
C LEU A 316 0.06 9.49 -4.23
N HIS A 317 0.63 10.68 -4.14
CA HIS A 317 0.62 11.49 -2.92
C HIS A 317 -0.61 12.41 -2.82
N LYS A 318 -1.49 12.39 -3.82
CA LYS A 318 -2.73 13.18 -3.84
C LYS A 318 -3.95 12.31 -3.55
N ASP A 319 -5.06 12.94 -3.25
CA ASP A 319 -6.37 12.30 -3.04
C ASP A 319 -6.89 11.53 -4.27
N SER A 320 -6.35 11.85 -5.44
CA SER A 320 -6.60 11.16 -6.70
C SER A 320 -5.28 10.76 -7.33
N SER A 321 -5.18 9.51 -7.76
CA SER A 321 -3.99 9.01 -8.46
C SER A 321 -3.75 9.62 -9.84
N PHE A 322 -4.65 10.46 -10.36
CA PHE A 322 -4.49 11.11 -11.66
C PHE A 322 -4.05 12.56 -11.51
N LYS A 323 -2.90 12.92 -12.03
CA LYS A 323 -2.40 14.32 -12.07
C LYS A 323 -3.37 15.26 -12.80
N HIS A 324 -3.95 14.76 -13.87
CA HIS A 324 -4.73 15.54 -14.82
C HIS A 324 -6.24 15.29 -14.70
N ARG A 325 -6.73 14.98 -13.50
CA ARG A 325 -8.13 14.64 -13.28
C ARG A 325 -9.14 15.64 -13.85
N ARG A 326 -8.77 16.92 -13.93
CA ARG A 326 -9.61 18.02 -14.43
C ARG A 326 -9.22 18.50 -15.81
N ALA A 327 -8.13 18.04 -16.38
CA ALA A 327 -7.71 18.43 -17.71
C ALA A 327 -8.51 17.68 -18.78
N PRO A 328 -8.80 18.31 -19.93
CA PRO A 328 -9.31 17.58 -21.08
C PRO A 328 -8.36 16.44 -21.45
N ARG A 329 -8.91 15.26 -21.77
CA ARG A 329 -8.10 14.06 -22.10
C ARG A 329 -7.10 14.33 -23.23
N THR A 330 -7.52 15.11 -24.23
CA THR A 330 -6.65 15.55 -25.33
C THR A 330 -5.42 16.32 -24.88
N ALA A 331 -5.54 17.16 -23.84
CA ALA A 331 -4.40 17.90 -23.31
C ALA A 331 -3.34 16.98 -22.68
N ILE A 332 -3.79 15.91 -22.00
CA ILE A 332 -2.88 14.92 -21.41
C ILE A 332 -2.09 14.17 -22.49
N CYS A 333 -2.76 13.80 -23.57
CA CYS A 333 -2.12 13.10 -24.69
C CYS A 333 -1.08 13.99 -25.39
N ASN A 334 -1.38 15.29 -25.55
CA ASN A 334 -0.51 16.24 -26.23
C ASN A 334 0.79 16.56 -25.48
N ASP A 335 0.90 16.24 -24.21
CA ASP A 335 2.19 16.35 -23.48
C ASP A 335 3.26 15.43 -24.06
N CYS A 336 2.85 14.26 -24.59
CA CYS A 336 3.76 13.27 -25.15
C CYS A 336 3.55 13.04 -26.65
N HIS A 337 2.34 13.29 -27.18
CA HIS A 337 1.99 13.12 -28.59
C HIS A 337 1.84 14.46 -29.29
N ASN A 338 2.18 14.50 -30.57
CA ASN A 338 1.83 15.64 -31.43
C ASN A 338 0.42 15.45 -32.03
N ALA A 339 -0.03 16.44 -32.80
CA ALA A 339 -1.36 16.44 -33.43
C ALA A 339 -1.56 15.23 -34.40
N GLU A 340 -0.50 14.69 -34.95
CA GLU A 340 -0.50 13.54 -35.85
C GLU A 340 -0.49 12.21 -35.09
N GLY A 341 -0.54 12.22 -33.74
CA GLY A 341 -0.57 11.01 -32.92
C GLY A 341 0.78 10.30 -32.83
N THR A 342 1.88 10.97 -33.15
CA THR A 342 3.24 10.43 -32.97
C THR A 342 3.80 10.83 -31.61
N ILE A 343 4.60 9.96 -30.99
CA ILE A 343 5.34 10.32 -29.78
C ILE A 343 6.46 11.28 -30.20
N LYS A 344 6.58 12.42 -29.49
CA LYS A 344 7.62 13.41 -29.75
C LYS A 344 8.99 12.76 -29.76
N GLY A 345 9.68 12.83 -30.90
CA GLY A 345 11.02 12.27 -31.09
C GLY A 345 11.11 10.77 -31.43
N SER A 346 9.99 10.08 -31.70
CA SER A 346 9.96 8.68 -32.05
C SER A 346 9.29 8.41 -33.41
N LYS A 347 9.40 7.15 -33.87
CA LYS A 347 8.66 6.67 -35.07
C LYS A 347 7.14 6.75 -34.84
N PRO A 348 6.33 6.83 -35.93
CA PRO A 348 4.89 6.81 -35.82
C PRO A 348 4.40 5.64 -34.96
N TYR A 349 3.64 5.96 -33.95
CA TYR A 349 3.10 5.00 -32.99
C TYR A 349 1.58 5.00 -33.11
N THR A 350 0.98 3.83 -33.20
CA THR A 350 -0.48 3.75 -33.25
C THR A 350 -1.02 4.26 -31.91
N VAL A 351 -1.59 5.44 -31.90
CA VAL A 351 -2.18 6.02 -30.70
C VAL A 351 -3.19 5.04 -30.14
N HIS A 352 -3.16 4.86 -28.86
CA HIS A 352 -4.15 4.10 -28.12
C HIS A 352 -5.50 4.82 -28.18
N SER A 353 -6.21 4.73 -29.30
CA SER A 353 -7.50 5.39 -29.48
C SER A 353 -8.52 5.01 -28.40
N THR A 354 -8.36 3.82 -27.82
CA THR A 354 -9.19 3.33 -26.72
C THR A 354 -8.82 3.89 -25.33
N LEU A 355 -7.69 4.56 -25.17
CA LEU A 355 -7.27 5.17 -23.89
C LEU A 355 -8.01 6.46 -23.56
N CYS A 356 -8.47 7.15 -24.58
CA CYS A 356 -9.16 8.43 -24.39
C CYS A 356 -10.67 8.28 -24.12
N GLU A 357 -11.23 7.08 -24.19
CA GLU A 357 -12.67 6.83 -24.06
C GLU A 357 -13.14 6.41 -22.68
N TYR A 358 -12.22 6.23 -21.69
CA TYR A 358 -12.55 5.75 -20.34
C TYR A 358 -12.21 6.72 -19.22
#